data_3cbb46b46ea47093b12bd73631a1dcdb
#
_entry.id   3cbb46b46ea47093b12bd73631a1dcdb
#
_cell.length_a   1.000
_cell.length_b   1.000
_cell.length_c   1.000
_cell.angle_alpha   90.00
_cell.angle_beta   90.00
_cell.angle_gamma   90.00
#
_symmetry.space_group_name_H-M   'P 1'
#
loop_
_entity.id
_entity.type
_entity.pdbx_description
1 polymer ?
#
loop_
_entity_poly.entity_id
_entity_poly.type
_entity_poly.pdbx_seq_one_letter_code
_entity_poly.pdbx_strand_id
1 'polypeptide(L)'
;MRLSIVYILLATAALKASADVRLTARVAPVEIETQSASGLNHAWVTDGSDGLRAEATSPGGARWYVFGTAGASDATEIGEGAAIDLRAGSHGYIAEEGDVRTFFWVTDWRETPMSAGELSVASSDCSSLELAYTGSAPRMTYHGINGRSFEIDRQITLTHTILEASEEGGFVRREDVESYPFLRDVIVTDAPLCATRFTLRGDRFLTAWQRPAEVTTPDFTPTAVACFTRMTTEQRENSNEQTAGEDAASGSAPLEATFTAWATDAAAFTEWQIATDEEFNDITLSEQSADFTYTFRDAGNFFIRFTAANADGSCQTYGDIYNVSIGESRLSCPNAFSPGDSEGVNDEWKVSYRSIVEFECHIFNRWGVKLASLTDPSHGWDGRYKGRLVDPGAYYYVIKARGADGRRYNLGGDINIIRRKR
;
A
#
# COMPACT_ATOMS: atom_id res chain seq x y z
N MET A 1 -17.33 23.08 -47.43
CA MET A 1 -18.46 22.15 -47.30
C MET A 1 -17.99 20.82 -47.88
N ARG A 2 -17.50 19.90 -47.05
CA ARG A 2 -17.11 18.55 -47.47
C ARG A 2 -17.98 17.58 -46.67
N LEU A 3 -18.86 16.89 -47.41
CA LEU A 3 -19.67 15.79 -46.89
C LEU A 3 -18.74 14.58 -46.68
N SER A 4 -18.64 14.11 -45.42
CA SER A 4 -18.08 12.82 -45.10
C SER A 4 -19.21 11.80 -45.02
N ILE A 5 -19.20 10.88 -45.95
CA ILE A 5 -20.11 9.73 -46.00
C ILE A 5 -19.58 8.71 -45.00
N VAL A 6 -20.33 8.47 -43.92
CA VAL A 6 -20.06 7.39 -42.96
C VAL A 6 -20.69 6.12 -43.51
N TYR A 7 -19.87 5.15 -43.89
CA TYR A 7 -20.31 3.79 -44.19
C TYR A 7 -20.54 3.04 -42.88
N ILE A 8 -21.81 2.81 -42.57
CA ILE A 8 -22.20 1.88 -41.51
C ILE A 8 -22.10 0.47 -42.11
N LEU A 9 -21.04 -0.27 -41.75
CA LEU A 9 -20.96 -1.71 -41.97
C LEU A 9 -21.92 -2.39 -40.97
N LEU A 10 -23.08 -2.81 -41.43
CA LEU A 10 -23.93 -3.78 -40.75
C LEU A 10 -23.21 -5.15 -40.81
N ALA A 11 -22.48 -5.50 -39.75
CA ALA A 11 -22.07 -6.87 -39.52
C ALA A 11 -23.32 -7.68 -39.11
N THR A 12 -23.86 -8.43 -40.07
CA THR A 12 -24.83 -9.49 -39.80
C THR A 12 -24.08 -10.59 -39.05
N ALA A 13 -24.14 -10.57 -37.70
CA ALA A 13 -23.81 -11.73 -36.90
C ALA A 13 -24.85 -12.80 -37.26
N ALA A 14 -24.44 -13.81 -38.02
CA ALA A 14 -25.22 -15.02 -38.14
C ALA A 14 -25.34 -15.62 -36.73
N LEU A 15 -26.52 -15.52 -36.12
CA LEU A 15 -26.86 -16.33 -34.97
C LEU A 15 -26.73 -17.78 -35.44
N LYS A 16 -25.65 -18.46 -35.05
CA LYS A 16 -25.58 -19.92 -35.05
C LYS A 16 -26.73 -20.37 -34.12
N ALA A 17 -27.71 -21.05 -34.64
CA ALA A 17 -28.67 -21.76 -33.83
C ALA A 17 -27.87 -22.77 -33.02
N SER A 18 -27.62 -22.46 -31.78
CA SER A 18 -27.00 -23.38 -30.81
C SER A 18 -28.17 -24.18 -30.29
N ALA A 19 -28.13 -25.49 -30.48
CA ALA A 19 -28.95 -26.38 -29.68
C ALA A 19 -28.51 -26.11 -28.23
N ASP A 20 -29.44 -25.70 -27.40
CA ASP A 20 -29.19 -25.42 -26.01
C ASP A 20 -29.69 -26.59 -25.16
N VAL A 21 -28.96 -26.93 -24.11
CA VAL A 21 -29.31 -28.03 -23.20
C VAL A 21 -29.59 -27.45 -21.83
N ARG A 22 -30.71 -27.83 -21.24
CA ARG A 22 -31.05 -27.49 -19.86
C ARG A 22 -30.92 -28.70 -18.97
N LEU A 23 -30.25 -28.51 -17.81
CA LEU A 23 -30.22 -29.54 -16.76
C LEU A 23 -31.26 -29.25 -15.69
N THR A 24 -31.93 -30.32 -15.25
CA THR A 24 -32.87 -30.30 -14.11
C THR A 24 -32.49 -31.44 -13.14
N ALA A 25 -32.60 -31.18 -11.84
CA ALA A 25 -32.36 -32.17 -10.78
C ALA A 25 -33.16 -31.77 -9.53
N ARG A 26 -33.23 -32.63 -8.53
CA ARG A 26 -33.81 -32.34 -7.22
C ARG A 26 -33.11 -31.17 -6.53
N VAL A 27 -31.78 -31.15 -6.60
CA VAL A 27 -30.96 -29.99 -6.20
C VAL A 27 -30.46 -29.34 -7.48
N ALA A 28 -30.69 -28.05 -7.61
CA ALA A 28 -30.38 -27.31 -8.84
C ALA A 28 -28.89 -27.46 -9.23
N PRO A 29 -28.59 -27.89 -10.47
CA PRO A 29 -27.23 -27.91 -10.99
C PRO A 29 -26.60 -26.51 -10.99
N VAL A 30 -25.33 -26.40 -10.71
CA VAL A 30 -24.58 -25.15 -10.77
C VAL A 30 -23.74 -25.14 -12.05
N GLU A 31 -24.05 -24.24 -12.96
CA GLU A 31 -23.27 -24.07 -14.18
C GLU A 31 -21.93 -23.41 -13.87
N ILE A 32 -20.87 -23.86 -14.53
CA ILE A 32 -19.51 -23.33 -14.40
C ILE A 32 -18.99 -22.86 -15.77
N GLU A 33 -18.09 -21.90 -15.74
CA GLU A 33 -17.42 -21.46 -16.97
C GLU A 33 -16.53 -22.55 -17.53
N THR A 34 -16.63 -22.79 -18.83
CA THR A 34 -15.79 -23.75 -19.54
C THR A 34 -14.61 -23.02 -20.19
N GLN A 35 -13.42 -23.65 -20.14
CA GLN A 35 -12.29 -23.16 -20.92
C GLN A 35 -12.50 -23.50 -22.39
N SER A 36 -12.21 -22.57 -23.29
CA SER A 36 -12.38 -22.79 -24.76
C SER A 36 -11.63 -24.01 -25.29
N ALA A 37 -10.49 -24.34 -24.69
CA ALA A 37 -9.68 -25.52 -25.02
C ALA A 37 -10.36 -26.85 -24.66
N SER A 38 -11.45 -26.84 -23.89
CA SER A 38 -12.23 -28.05 -23.56
C SER A 38 -13.12 -28.51 -24.71
N GLY A 39 -13.52 -27.60 -25.60
CA GLY A 39 -14.47 -27.86 -26.65
C GLY A 39 -15.91 -28.11 -26.16
N LEU A 40 -16.18 -27.88 -24.88
CA LEU A 40 -17.50 -28.00 -24.30
C LEU A 40 -18.30 -26.70 -24.52
N ASN A 41 -19.60 -26.84 -24.69
CA ASN A 41 -20.56 -25.73 -24.69
C ASN A 41 -20.93 -25.37 -23.24
N HIS A 42 -21.13 -26.38 -22.38
CA HIS A 42 -21.53 -26.20 -20.99
C HIS A 42 -20.79 -27.16 -20.07
N ALA A 43 -20.70 -26.79 -18.79
CA ALA A 43 -20.33 -27.70 -17.72
C ALA A 43 -21.09 -27.37 -16.44
N TRP A 44 -21.51 -28.41 -15.72
CA TRP A 44 -22.26 -28.28 -14.47
C TRP A 44 -21.68 -29.11 -13.36
N VAL A 45 -21.91 -28.64 -12.13
CA VAL A 45 -21.66 -29.42 -10.91
C VAL A 45 -23.01 -29.73 -10.28
N THR A 46 -23.20 -30.99 -9.90
CA THR A 46 -24.46 -31.54 -9.33
C THR A 46 -24.22 -32.13 -7.95
N ASP A 47 -25.25 -32.13 -7.11
CA ASP A 47 -25.26 -32.86 -5.83
C ASP A 47 -25.84 -34.28 -6.03
N GLY A 48 -25.11 -35.10 -6.75
CA GLY A 48 -25.55 -36.47 -7.13
C GLY A 48 -26.50 -36.47 -8.34
N SER A 49 -27.05 -37.64 -8.59
CA SER A 49 -27.89 -37.91 -9.77
C SER A 49 -29.39 -37.95 -9.50
N ASP A 50 -29.85 -37.55 -8.31
CA ASP A 50 -31.27 -37.62 -7.93
C ASP A 50 -32.14 -36.70 -8.82
N GLY A 51 -32.94 -37.33 -9.72
CA GLY A 51 -33.78 -36.64 -10.71
C GLY A 51 -32.98 -35.82 -11.73
N LEU A 52 -31.71 -36.15 -11.95
CA LEU A 52 -30.84 -35.47 -12.90
C LEU A 52 -31.22 -35.80 -14.34
N ARG A 53 -31.70 -34.83 -15.07
CA ARG A 53 -32.13 -34.94 -16.47
C ARG A 53 -31.54 -33.83 -17.31
N ALA A 54 -31.22 -34.17 -18.55
CA ALA A 54 -30.95 -33.22 -19.60
C ALA A 54 -32.16 -33.09 -20.51
N GLU A 55 -32.52 -31.86 -20.87
CA GLU A 55 -33.62 -31.52 -21.75
C GLU A 55 -33.08 -30.77 -22.97
N ALA A 56 -33.47 -31.25 -24.16
CA ALA A 56 -33.18 -30.54 -25.41
C ALA A 56 -34.12 -29.35 -25.57
N THR A 57 -33.64 -28.25 -26.05
CA THR A 57 -34.50 -27.06 -26.30
C THR A 57 -35.27 -27.16 -27.59
N SER A 58 -34.88 -28.05 -28.51
CA SER A 58 -35.54 -28.31 -29.75
C SER A 58 -36.82 -29.14 -29.55
N PRO A 59 -37.97 -28.77 -30.15
CA PRO A 59 -39.21 -29.54 -30.05
C PRO A 59 -39.10 -30.98 -30.64
N GLY A 60 -38.11 -31.20 -31.51
CA GLY A 60 -37.84 -32.52 -32.12
C GLY A 60 -37.09 -33.48 -31.22
N GLY A 61 -36.58 -33.00 -30.06
CA GLY A 61 -35.67 -33.76 -29.20
C GLY A 61 -34.28 -33.95 -29.79
N ALA A 62 -33.44 -34.71 -29.08
CA ALA A 62 -32.05 -34.97 -29.44
C ALA A 62 -31.75 -36.47 -29.37
N ARG A 63 -30.72 -36.89 -30.08
CA ARG A 63 -30.04 -38.14 -29.86
C ARG A 63 -28.92 -37.92 -28.83
N TRP A 64 -28.89 -38.74 -27.79
CA TRP A 64 -28.02 -38.53 -26.63
C TRP A 64 -26.88 -39.54 -26.56
N TYR A 65 -25.68 -39.02 -26.30
CA TYR A 65 -24.50 -39.88 -26.11
C TYR A 65 -23.83 -39.54 -24.77
N VAL A 66 -23.12 -40.50 -24.21
CA VAL A 66 -22.28 -40.35 -22.99
C VAL A 66 -20.84 -40.69 -23.35
N PHE A 67 -19.89 -39.93 -22.78
CA PHE A 67 -18.47 -40.21 -22.86
C PHE A 67 -17.79 -40.03 -21.49
N GLY A 68 -16.66 -40.69 -21.33
CA GLY A 68 -15.86 -40.63 -20.11
C GLY A 68 -14.67 -39.70 -20.22
N THR A 69 -13.69 -39.90 -19.32
CA THR A 69 -12.46 -39.10 -19.23
C THR A 69 -11.54 -39.24 -20.46
N ALA A 70 -11.73 -40.23 -21.31
CA ALA A 70 -10.97 -40.38 -22.57
C ALA A 70 -11.40 -39.40 -23.66
N GLY A 71 -12.56 -38.74 -23.49
CA GLY A 71 -13.08 -37.77 -24.44
C GLY A 71 -14.22 -38.27 -25.31
N ALA A 72 -14.72 -37.39 -26.19
CA ALA A 72 -15.92 -37.60 -26.98
C ALA A 72 -15.72 -38.62 -28.14
N SER A 73 -14.49 -39.03 -28.49
CA SER A 73 -14.22 -40.06 -29.51
C SER A 73 -14.82 -41.39 -29.17
N ASP A 74 -14.99 -41.70 -27.87
CA ASP A 74 -15.48 -43.00 -27.36
C ASP A 74 -16.93 -42.89 -26.88
N ALA A 75 -17.67 -41.87 -27.36
CA ALA A 75 -19.04 -41.60 -26.97
C ALA A 75 -19.97 -42.77 -27.40
N THR A 76 -20.85 -43.19 -26.49
CA THR A 76 -21.82 -44.27 -26.69
C THR A 76 -23.22 -43.68 -26.66
N GLU A 77 -24.08 -44.05 -27.60
CA GLU A 77 -25.48 -43.65 -27.60
C GLU A 77 -26.23 -44.21 -26.39
N ILE A 78 -27.03 -43.38 -25.75
CA ILE A 78 -27.79 -43.76 -24.54
C ILE A 78 -29.31 -43.56 -24.72
N GLY A 79 -29.77 -42.96 -25.81
CA GLY A 79 -31.20 -42.83 -26.12
C GLY A 79 -31.51 -41.68 -27.06
N GLU A 80 -32.82 -41.53 -27.36
CA GLU A 80 -33.35 -40.45 -28.19
C GLU A 80 -34.62 -39.89 -27.53
N GLY A 81 -34.83 -38.59 -27.64
CA GLY A 81 -36.03 -37.93 -27.13
C GLY A 81 -35.77 -36.50 -26.66
N ALA A 82 -36.85 -35.82 -26.23
CA ALA A 82 -36.79 -34.43 -25.78
C ALA A 82 -36.02 -34.27 -24.43
N ALA A 83 -35.92 -35.38 -23.65
CA ALA A 83 -35.18 -35.38 -22.40
C ALA A 83 -34.64 -36.82 -22.09
N ILE A 84 -33.57 -36.88 -21.31
CA ILE A 84 -32.96 -38.12 -20.87
C ILE A 84 -32.49 -38.06 -19.43
N ASP A 85 -32.60 -39.16 -18.70
CA ASP A 85 -32.03 -39.31 -17.37
C ASP A 85 -30.52 -39.54 -17.49
N LEU A 86 -29.72 -38.74 -16.78
CA LEU A 86 -28.28 -38.83 -16.85
C LEU A 86 -27.75 -39.91 -15.87
N ARG A 87 -26.57 -40.47 -16.19
CA ARG A 87 -25.90 -41.47 -15.35
C ARG A 87 -25.39 -40.83 -14.05
N ALA A 88 -25.33 -41.64 -13.02
CA ALA A 88 -24.65 -41.30 -11.77
C ALA A 88 -23.15 -41.11 -12.00
N GLY A 89 -22.54 -40.18 -11.26
CA GLY A 89 -21.12 -39.85 -11.35
C GLY A 89 -20.82 -38.81 -12.43
N SER A 90 -19.53 -38.51 -12.58
CA SER A 90 -19.04 -37.49 -13.48
C SER A 90 -18.87 -37.99 -14.91
N HIS A 91 -19.61 -37.40 -15.86
CA HIS A 91 -19.60 -37.83 -17.26
C HIS A 91 -19.75 -36.66 -18.22
N GLY A 92 -19.21 -36.82 -19.42
CA GLY A 92 -19.49 -35.95 -20.56
C GLY A 92 -20.67 -36.49 -21.39
N TYR A 93 -21.41 -35.59 -22.01
CA TYR A 93 -22.56 -35.88 -22.82
C TYR A 93 -22.56 -35.11 -24.14
N ILE A 94 -23.24 -35.66 -25.14
CA ILE A 94 -23.51 -35.00 -26.41
C ILE A 94 -25.02 -35.02 -26.66
N ALA A 95 -25.61 -33.90 -26.92
CA ALA A 95 -26.93 -33.77 -27.49
C ALA A 95 -26.78 -33.49 -28.99
N GLU A 96 -27.30 -34.35 -29.84
CA GLU A 96 -27.28 -34.22 -31.31
C GLU A 96 -28.68 -33.94 -31.82
N GLU A 97 -28.90 -32.71 -32.27
CA GLU A 97 -30.14 -32.21 -32.84
C GLU A 97 -29.94 -31.93 -34.35
N GLY A 98 -30.34 -32.87 -35.20
CA GLY A 98 -30.00 -32.80 -36.62
C GLY A 98 -28.48 -32.80 -36.87
N ASP A 99 -27.96 -31.69 -37.46
CA ASP A 99 -26.52 -31.52 -37.73
C ASP A 99 -25.79 -30.77 -36.61
N VAL A 100 -26.47 -30.37 -35.52
CA VAL A 100 -25.88 -29.62 -34.42
C VAL A 100 -25.57 -30.54 -33.25
N ARG A 101 -24.34 -30.44 -32.73
CA ARG A 101 -23.90 -31.18 -31.53
C ARG A 101 -23.57 -30.20 -30.42
N THR A 102 -24.19 -30.41 -29.27
CA THR A 102 -23.89 -29.70 -28.01
C THR A 102 -23.15 -30.62 -27.07
N PHE A 103 -21.94 -30.23 -26.70
CA PHE A 103 -21.08 -30.98 -25.80
C PHE A 103 -21.17 -30.40 -24.40
N PHE A 104 -21.41 -31.22 -23.40
CA PHE A 104 -21.43 -30.75 -22.02
C PHE A 104 -20.85 -31.78 -21.07
N TRP A 105 -20.39 -31.29 -19.90
CA TRP A 105 -19.87 -32.15 -18.85
C TRP A 105 -20.67 -31.92 -17.57
N VAL A 106 -20.93 -33.03 -16.84
CA VAL A 106 -21.53 -32.98 -15.51
C VAL A 106 -20.56 -33.59 -14.54
N THR A 107 -20.19 -32.84 -13.50
CA THR A 107 -19.35 -33.29 -12.41
C THR A 107 -20.23 -33.57 -11.19
N ASP A 108 -20.15 -34.78 -10.64
CA ASP A 108 -20.82 -35.14 -9.38
C ASP A 108 -19.94 -34.65 -8.18
N TRP A 109 -20.43 -33.66 -7.46
CA TRP A 109 -19.75 -33.12 -6.28
C TRP A 109 -19.48 -34.18 -5.21
N ARG A 110 -20.32 -35.24 -5.13
CA ARG A 110 -20.18 -36.32 -4.14
C ARG A 110 -18.96 -37.20 -4.36
N GLU A 111 -18.37 -37.19 -5.54
CA GLU A 111 -17.09 -37.88 -5.81
C GLU A 111 -15.89 -37.22 -5.14
N THR A 112 -15.98 -35.90 -4.91
CA THR A 112 -14.93 -35.10 -4.26
C THR A 112 -15.55 -34.13 -3.26
N PRO A 113 -16.23 -34.60 -2.21
CA PRO A 113 -16.98 -33.76 -1.29
C PRO A 113 -16.02 -32.89 -0.44
N MET A 114 -16.50 -31.73 -0.03
CA MET A 114 -15.89 -30.95 1.03
C MET A 114 -16.43 -31.40 2.38
N SER A 115 -15.55 -31.60 3.35
CA SER A 115 -15.90 -31.77 4.77
C SER A 115 -15.34 -30.63 5.59
N ALA A 116 -16.09 -30.13 6.54
CA ALA A 116 -15.70 -28.96 7.33
C ALA A 116 -14.45 -29.22 8.21
N GLY A 117 -14.34 -30.36 8.87
CA GLY A 117 -13.22 -30.67 9.75
C GLY A 117 -13.04 -29.65 10.87
N GLU A 118 -11.79 -29.49 11.31
CA GLU A 118 -11.36 -28.46 12.28
C GLU A 118 -10.29 -27.57 11.67
N LEU A 119 -10.29 -26.29 12.05
CA LEU A 119 -9.28 -25.30 11.69
C LEU A 119 -8.60 -24.82 12.96
N SER A 120 -7.27 -24.88 12.99
CA SER A 120 -6.48 -24.44 14.13
C SER A 120 -5.17 -23.79 13.69
N VAL A 121 -4.60 -22.94 14.53
CA VAL A 121 -3.25 -22.41 14.31
C VAL A 121 -2.24 -23.50 14.64
N ALA A 122 -1.43 -23.89 13.67
CA ALA A 122 -0.37 -24.88 13.82
C ALA A 122 0.94 -24.24 14.29
N SER A 123 1.32 -23.12 13.65
CA SER A 123 2.50 -22.34 14.00
C SER A 123 2.33 -20.88 13.58
N SER A 124 3.10 -19.99 14.21
CA SER A 124 3.16 -18.58 13.84
C SER A 124 4.54 -18.05 14.15
N ASP A 125 5.07 -17.23 13.24
CA ASP A 125 6.28 -16.43 13.43
C ASP A 125 6.01 -14.95 13.12
N CYS A 126 7.07 -14.14 12.94
CA CYS A 126 6.93 -12.70 12.71
C CYS A 126 6.44 -12.35 11.29
N SER A 127 6.48 -13.29 10.36
CA SER A 127 6.18 -13.07 8.94
C SER A 127 5.01 -13.90 8.43
N SER A 128 4.76 -15.06 9.04
CA SER A 128 3.78 -16.02 8.55
C SER A 128 3.02 -16.72 9.68
N LEU A 129 1.85 -17.23 9.32
CA LEU A 129 1.04 -18.08 10.17
C LEU A 129 0.61 -19.31 9.38
N GLU A 130 0.73 -20.49 9.99
CA GLU A 130 0.26 -21.75 9.43
C GLU A 130 -1.02 -22.19 10.13
N LEU A 131 -2.05 -22.47 9.34
CA LEU A 131 -3.30 -23.09 9.80
C LEU A 131 -3.30 -24.57 9.42
N ALA A 132 -3.57 -25.42 10.39
CA ALA A 132 -3.85 -26.83 10.16
C ALA A 132 -5.36 -27.03 9.92
N TYR A 133 -5.70 -27.73 8.85
CA TYR A 133 -7.07 -28.07 8.47
C TYR A 133 -7.23 -29.59 8.41
N THR A 134 -8.11 -30.15 9.24
CA THR A 134 -8.37 -31.59 9.32
C THR A 134 -9.52 -32.06 8.42
N GLY A 135 -10.22 -31.10 7.79
CA GLY A 135 -11.26 -31.39 6.80
C GLY A 135 -10.67 -31.83 5.45
N SER A 136 -11.52 -31.88 4.46
CA SER A 136 -11.14 -32.25 3.08
C SER A 136 -11.82 -31.31 2.09
N ALA A 137 -11.05 -30.79 1.14
CA ALA A 137 -11.55 -30.05 -0.01
C ALA A 137 -10.65 -30.35 -1.21
N PRO A 138 -10.74 -31.57 -1.76
CA PRO A 138 -9.84 -32.03 -2.80
C PRO A 138 -10.09 -31.27 -4.12
N ARG A 139 -9.15 -31.41 -5.05
CA ARG A 139 -9.30 -30.88 -6.42
C ARG A 139 -10.52 -31.48 -7.08
N MET A 140 -11.31 -30.66 -7.75
CA MET A 140 -12.43 -31.04 -8.59
C MET A 140 -12.07 -30.73 -10.04
N THR A 141 -12.45 -31.59 -10.97
CA THR A 141 -12.09 -31.46 -12.39
C THR A 141 -13.26 -31.81 -13.30
N TYR A 142 -13.23 -31.27 -14.52
CA TYR A 142 -14.05 -31.70 -15.64
C TYR A 142 -13.14 -32.08 -16.81
N HIS A 143 -13.68 -32.82 -17.78
CA HIS A 143 -12.92 -33.26 -18.95
C HIS A 143 -13.51 -32.67 -20.22
N GLY A 144 -12.62 -32.19 -21.10
CA GLY A 144 -13.00 -31.71 -22.43
C GLY A 144 -13.28 -32.88 -23.41
N ILE A 145 -13.78 -32.52 -24.59
CA ILE A 145 -14.08 -33.47 -25.67
C ILE A 145 -12.84 -34.25 -26.14
N ASN A 146 -11.66 -33.76 -25.87
CA ASN A 146 -10.37 -34.36 -26.21
C ASN A 146 -9.75 -35.17 -25.06
N GLY A 147 -10.50 -35.39 -23.97
CA GLY A 147 -10.03 -36.10 -22.75
C GLY A 147 -9.12 -35.26 -21.84
N ARG A 148 -8.79 -34.02 -22.18
CA ARG A 148 -7.97 -33.14 -21.33
C ARG A 148 -8.76 -32.77 -20.07
N SER A 149 -8.10 -32.86 -18.91
CA SER A 149 -8.67 -32.44 -17.63
C SER A 149 -8.48 -30.95 -17.38
N PHE A 150 -9.49 -30.31 -16.80
CA PHE A 150 -9.54 -28.91 -16.42
C PHE A 150 -9.98 -28.80 -14.96
N GLU A 151 -9.33 -27.94 -14.19
CA GLU A 151 -9.67 -27.72 -12.78
C GLU A 151 -10.95 -26.89 -12.64
N ILE A 152 -11.76 -27.24 -11.65
CA ILE A 152 -12.94 -26.49 -11.23
C ILE A 152 -12.59 -25.73 -9.98
N ASP A 153 -12.67 -24.40 -10.05
CA ASP A 153 -12.47 -23.54 -8.89
C ASP A 153 -13.65 -23.68 -7.92
N ARG A 154 -13.37 -24.17 -6.72
CA ARG A 154 -14.36 -24.36 -5.66
C ARG A 154 -14.69 -23.07 -4.90
N GLN A 155 -13.85 -22.02 -5.04
CA GLN A 155 -14.01 -20.72 -4.36
C GLN A 155 -14.19 -20.91 -2.84
N ILE A 156 -13.30 -21.66 -2.22
CA ILE A 156 -13.25 -21.81 -0.78
C ILE A 156 -12.59 -20.56 -0.23
N THR A 157 -13.21 -19.88 0.72
CA THR A 157 -12.73 -18.60 1.24
C THR A 157 -12.18 -18.75 2.65
N LEU A 158 -11.02 -18.15 2.88
CA LEU A 158 -10.47 -17.89 4.21
C LEU A 158 -10.64 -16.39 4.50
N THR A 159 -11.35 -16.08 5.58
CA THR A 159 -11.62 -14.71 5.99
C THR A 159 -10.98 -14.44 7.34
N HIS A 160 -10.29 -13.31 7.47
CA HIS A 160 -9.70 -12.85 8.72
C HIS A 160 -9.56 -11.33 8.74
N THR A 161 -9.23 -10.75 9.91
CA THR A 161 -9.01 -9.31 10.03
C THR A 161 -7.54 -8.99 9.84
N ILE A 162 -7.25 -8.02 9.00
CA ILE A 162 -5.92 -7.44 8.79
C ILE A 162 -5.87 -5.98 9.26
N LEU A 163 -4.65 -5.46 9.41
CA LEU A 163 -4.37 -4.03 9.60
C LEU A 163 -3.73 -3.43 8.37
N GLU A 164 -4.26 -2.30 7.92
CA GLU A 164 -3.66 -1.48 6.88
C GLU A 164 -3.24 -0.13 7.48
N ALA A 165 -2.08 0.38 7.05
CA ALA A 165 -1.65 1.73 7.40
C ALA A 165 -2.57 2.78 6.76
N SER A 166 -2.96 3.80 7.53
CA SER A 166 -3.80 4.90 7.06
C SER A 166 -2.97 6.11 6.66
N GLU A 167 -3.33 6.77 5.57
CA GLU A 167 -2.69 8.03 5.15
C GLU A 167 -2.84 9.15 6.20
N GLU A 168 -3.91 9.12 6.98
CA GLU A 168 -4.16 10.07 8.06
C GLU A 168 -3.34 9.76 9.33
N GLY A 169 -2.75 8.59 9.41
CA GLY A 169 -1.98 8.06 10.54
C GLY A 169 -2.71 6.91 11.24
N GLY A 170 -1.92 6.00 11.85
CA GLY A 170 -2.43 4.82 12.54
C GLY A 170 -2.73 3.64 11.60
N PHE A 171 -3.40 2.65 12.16
CA PHE A 171 -3.81 1.45 11.46
C PHE A 171 -5.34 1.35 11.45
N VAL A 172 -5.90 0.91 10.33
CA VAL A 172 -7.32 0.60 10.18
C VAL A 172 -7.53 -0.91 10.03
N ARG A 173 -8.56 -1.44 10.68
CA ARG A 173 -8.94 -2.85 10.56
C ARG A 173 -9.77 -3.04 9.31
N ARG A 174 -9.40 -4.07 8.53
CA ARG A 174 -10.16 -4.52 7.37
C ARG A 174 -10.36 -6.03 7.41
N GLU A 175 -11.41 -6.48 6.76
CA GLU A 175 -11.60 -7.90 6.49
C GLU A 175 -10.85 -8.24 5.21
N ASP A 176 -10.01 -9.26 5.28
CA ASP A 176 -9.36 -9.87 4.13
C ASP A 176 -10.01 -11.20 3.80
N VAL A 177 -10.10 -11.50 2.50
CA VAL A 177 -10.76 -12.69 1.97
C VAL A 177 -9.87 -13.32 0.91
N GLU A 178 -9.20 -14.40 1.29
CA GLU A 178 -8.45 -15.22 0.36
C GLU A 178 -9.35 -16.32 -0.23
N SER A 179 -9.16 -16.65 -1.51
CA SER A 179 -9.93 -17.68 -2.20
C SER A 179 -9.04 -18.81 -2.72
N TYR A 180 -9.46 -20.04 -2.48
CA TYR A 180 -8.74 -21.24 -2.84
C TYR A 180 -9.58 -22.14 -3.76
N PRO A 181 -9.03 -22.66 -4.87
CA PRO A 181 -9.73 -23.58 -5.75
C PRO A 181 -9.88 -24.99 -5.12
N PHE A 182 -9.04 -25.34 -4.17
CA PHE A 182 -9.07 -26.54 -3.33
C PHE A 182 -8.22 -26.27 -2.09
N LEU A 183 -8.30 -27.11 -1.07
CA LEU A 183 -7.47 -26.96 0.14
C LEU A 183 -6.49 -28.14 0.29
N ARG A 184 -5.38 -27.81 0.94
CA ARG A 184 -4.42 -28.76 1.50
C ARG A 184 -4.60 -28.80 3.02
N ASP A 185 -3.93 -29.74 3.67
CA ASP A 185 -3.98 -29.89 5.13
C ASP A 185 -3.37 -28.71 5.88
N VAL A 186 -2.52 -27.92 5.20
CA VAL A 186 -1.88 -26.73 5.73
C VAL A 186 -2.16 -25.54 4.81
N ILE A 187 -2.62 -24.44 5.42
CA ILE A 187 -2.83 -23.16 4.77
C ILE A 187 -1.83 -22.17 5.38
N VAL A 188 -1.07 -21.47 4.54
CA VAL A 188 -0.11 -20.47 4.98
C VAL A 188 -0.64 -19.10 4.58
N THR A 189 -0.66 -18.16 5.54
CA THR A 189 -1.03 -16.76 5.35
C THR A 189 0.01 -15.85 6.01
N ASP A 190 -0.04 -14.56 5.73
CA ASP A 190 0.80 -13.57 6.41
C ASP A 190 0.50 -13.54 7.91
N ALA A 191 1.51 -13.23 8.73
CA ALA A 191 1.32 -13.13 10.17
C ALA A 191 0.35 -11.99 10.52
N PRO A 192 -0.73 -12.26 11.28
CA PRO A 192 -1.68 -11.23 11.66
C PRO A 192 -1.04 -10.16 12.54
N LEU A 193 -1.36 -8.91 12.26
CA LEU A 193 -0.91 -7.75 13.03
C LEU A 193 -1.91 -7.30 14.10
N CYS A 194 -3.09 -7.90 14.15
CA CYS A 194 -4.12 -7.65 15.19
C CYS A 194 -4.79 -8.94 15.60
N ALA A 195 -5.48 -8.90 16.75
CA ALA A 195 -6.31 -10.02 17.19
C ALA A 195 -7.36 -10.33 16.13
N THR A 196 -7.43 -11.58 15.69
CA THR A 196 -8.30 -12.04 14.62
C THR A 196 -8.77 -13.48 14.84
N ARG A 197 -9.80 -13.88 14.09
CA ARG A 197 -10.23 -15.27 13.88
C ARG A 197 -10.13 -15.58 12.42
N PHE A 198 -9.73 -16.79 12.11
CA PHE A 198 -9.75 -17.30 10.75
C PHE A 198 -11.02 -18.11 10.54
N THR A 199 -11.81 -17.70 9.57
CA THR A 199 -13.03 -18.41 9.17
C THR A 199 -12.85 -18.97 7.79
N LEU A 200 -12.86 -20.30 7.70
CA LEU A 200 -12.84 -21.03 6.42
C LEU A 200 -14.28 -21.37 6.04
N ARG A 201 -14.70 -20.93 4.87
CA ARG A 201 -16.03 -21.14 4.34
C ARG A 201 -15.97 -21.67 2.92
N GLY A 202 -16.73 -22.62 2.61
CA GLY A 202 -16.82 -23.13 1.26
C GLY A 202 -17.74 -24.32 1.14
N ASP A 203 -17.84 -24.90 -0.05
CA ASP A 203 -17.38 -24.35 -1.33
C ASP A 203 -18.55 -23.58 -1.96
N ARG A 204 -18.31 -22.92 -3.11
CA ARG A 204 -19.39 -22.17 -3.79
C ARG A 204 -20.61 -23.03 -4.14
N PHE A 205 -20.41 -24.34 -4.36
CA PHE A 205 -21.49 -25.29 -4.66
C PHE A 205 -22.39 -25.51 -3.44
N LEU A 206 -21.77 -25.81 -2.27
CA LEU A 206 -22.50 -25.89 -1.02
C LEU A 206 -23.22 -24.59 -0.68
N THR A 207 -22.59 -23.46 -0.96
CA THR A 207 -23.21 -22.14 -0.78
C THR A 207 -24.40 -21.95 -1.71
N ALA A 208 -24.28 -22.29 -2.99
CA ALA A 208 -25.38 -22.23 -3.95
C ALA A 208 -26.57 -23.13 -3.55
N TRP A 209 -26.29 -24.27 -2.94
CA TRP A 209 -27.28 -25.21 -2.42
C TRP A 209 -27.78 -24.90 -1.00
N GLN A 210 -27.41 -23.71 -0.47
CA GLN A 210 -27.81 -23.22 0.86
C GLN A 210 -27.36 -24.13 2.02
N ARG A 211 -26.22 -24.78 1.89
CA ARG A 211 -25.59 -25.67 2.87
C ARG A 211 -24.12 -25.35 3.08
N PRO A 212 -23.74 -24.06 3.31
CA PRO A 212 -22.34 -23.70 3.44
C PRO A 212 -21.67 -24.48 4.58
N ALA A 213 -20.50 -25.05 4.31
CA ALA A 213 -19.64 -25.55 5.34
C ALA A 213 -18.79 -24.39 5.88
N GLU A 214 -18.70 -24.26 7.20
CA GLU A 214 -17.96 -23.20 7.85
C GLU A 214 -17.25 -23.74 9.09
N VAL A 215 -16.00 -23.33 9.28
CA VAL A 215 -15.21 -23.63 10.47
C VAL A 215 -14.36 -22.43 10.82
N THR A 216 -14.24 -22.14 12.13
CA THR A 216 -13.56 -20.95 12.63
C THR A 216 -12.57 -21.32 13.72
N THR A 217 -11.40 -20.69 13.75
CA THR A 217 -10.42 -20.83 14.84
C THR A 217 -10.91 -20.12 16.11
N PRO A 218 -10.37 -20.45 17.30
CA PRO A 218 -10.38 -19.55 18.44
C PRO A 218 -9.75 -18.19 18.10
N ASP A 219 -9.91 -17.19 18.99
CA ASP A 219 -9.24 -15.92 18.84
C ASP A 219 -7.72 -16.13 18.87
N PHE A 220 -7.03 -15.58 17.85
CA PHE A 220 -5.59 -15.56 17.77
C PHE A 220 -5.07 -14.19 18.24
N THR A 221 -4.07 -14.21 19.13
CA THR A 221 -3.37 -13.00 19.57
C THR A 221 -2.07 -12.85 18.81
N PRO A 222 -1.83 -11.73 18.09
CA PRO A 222 -0.66 -11.56 17.27
C PRO A 222 0.61 -11.39 18.10
N THR A 223 1.72 -11.94 17.61
CA THR A 223 3.08 -11.69 18.09
C THR A 223 3.89 -10.86 17.11
N ALA A 224 3.48 -10.86 15.84
CA ALA A 224 4.07 -10.02 14.80
C ALA A 224 3.81 -8.54 15.07
N VAL A 225 4.82 -7.72 14.79
CA VAL A 225 4.76 -6.26 14.95
C VAL A 225 5.00 -5.57 13.62
N ALA A 226 4.31 -4.47 13.41
CA ALA A 226 4.55 -3.55 12.32
C ALA A 226 4.55 -2.11 12.84
N CYS A 227 5.28 -1.25 12.16
CA CYS A 227 5.24 0.18 12.40
C CYS A 227 5.37 0.93 11.08
N PHE A 228 4.91 2.16 11.09
CA PHE A 228 5.25 3.14 10.06
C PHE A 228 5.44 4.51 10.69
N THR A 229 6.12 5.40 9.98
CA THR A 229 6.60 6.65 10.53
C THR A 229 6.37 7.81 9.57
N ARG A 230 6.41 9.01 10.12
CA ARG A 230 6.37 10.26 9.35
C ARG A 230 7.33 11.26 9.96
N MET A 231 8.06 11.97 9.11
CA MET A 231 8.86 13.12 9.51
C MET A 231 8.33 14.36 8.82
N THR A 232 8.25 15.47 9.56
CA THR A 232 7.95 16.80 9.03
C THR A 232 9.01 17.78 9.51
N THR A 233 9.43 18.69 8.66
CA THR A 233 10.38 19.74 9.00
C THR A 233 9.73 21.11 8.86
N GLU A 234 10.00 22.01 9.80
CA GLU A 234 9.61 23.40 9.66
C GLU A 234 10.64 24.14 8.81
N GLN A 235 10.25 24.51 7.60
CA GLN A 235 11.07 25.36 6.74
C GLN A 235 10.89 26.82 7.13
N ARG A 236 12.03 27.50 7.38
CA ARG A 236 12.04 28.95 7.62
C ARG A 236 12.21 29.67 6.29
N GLU A 237 11.28 30.55 5.97
CA GLU A 237 11.33 31.37 4.76
C GLU A 237 12.10 32.68 5.01
N ASN A 238 13.38 32.59 5.33
CA ASN A 238 14.24 33.77 5.52
C ASN A 238 14.95 34.09 4.21
N SER A 239 14.67 35.26 3.63
CA SER A 239 15.21 35.67 2.33
C SER A 239 16.74 35.79 2.27
N ASN A 240 17.40 35.88 3.43
CA ASN A 240 18.84 36.00 3.59
C ASN A 240 19.51 34.75 4.18
N GLU A 241 18.74 33.67 4.40
CA GLU A 241 19.26 32.39 4.81
C GLU A 241 19.56 31.53 3.58
N GLN A 242 20.77 30.95 3.52
CA GLN A 242 21.16 30.04 2.46
C GLN A 242 20.79 28.61 2.87
N THR A 243 19.73 28.07 2.31
CA THR A 243 19.40 26.66 2.45
C THR A 243 20.22 25.84 1.46
N ALA A 244 20.70 24.68 1.87
CA ALA A 244 21.42 23.79 0.97
C ALA A 244 20.44 22.82 0.29
N GLY A 245 20.27 22.97 -1.05
CA GLY A 245 19.64 21.97 -1.90
C GLY A 245 18.11 21.88 -1.85
N GLU A 246 17.57 21.17 -2.84
CA GLU A 246 16.11 20.94 -3.01
C GLU A 246 15.57 19.78 -2.14
N ASP A 247 16.44 19.06 -1.41
CA ASP A 247 16.03 17.93 -0.57
C ASP A 247 15.38 18.44 0.72
N ALA A 248 14.14 18.05 0.96
CA ALA A 248 13.31 18.49 2.09
C ALA A 248 13.93 18.18 3.48
N ALA A 249 14.91 17.30 3.56
CA ALA A 249 15.62 16.90 4.78
C ALA A 249 17.01 17.55 4.94
N SER A 250 17.39 18.48 4.07
CA SER A 250 18.67 19.21 4.14
C SER A 250 18.44 20.66 4.50
N GLY A 251 19.22 21.21 5.45
CA GLY A 251 18.92 22.53 5.93
C GLY A 251 20.07 23.30 6.54
N SER A 252 19.70 24.50 7.01
CA SER A 252 20.49 25.41 7.82
C SER A 252 20.10 25.24 9.29
N ALA A 253 21.07 25.05 10.17
CA ALA A 253 20.81 25.00 11.61
C ALA A 253 20.39 26.38 12.19
N PRO A 254 19.57 26.39 13.25
CA PRO A 254 18.87 25.26 13.85
C PRO A 254 17.72 24.75 12.95
N LEU A 255 17.60 23.43 12.70
CA LEU A 255 16.52 22.83 11.97
C LEU A 255 15.63 22.04 12.95
N GLU A 256 14.36 22.37 12.99
CA GLU A 256 13.38 21.63 13.77
C GLU A 256 12.68 20.58 12.92
N ALA A 257 12.65 19.33 13.40
CA ALA A 257 11.95 18.23 12.79
C ALA A 257 11.05 17.54 13.82
N THR A 258 9.82 17.25 13.42
CA THR A 258 8.86 16.46 14.19
C THR A 258 8.75 15.08 13.59
N PHE A 259 8.86 14.08 14.46
CA PHE A 259 8.80 12.66 14.14
C PHE A 259 7.55 12.07 14.79
N THR A 260 6.78 11.34 14.01
CA THR A 260 5.56 10.64 14.45
C THR A 260 5.65 9.19 14.04
N ALA A 261 5.34 8.27 14.95
CA ALA A 261 5.33 6.84 14.71
C ALA A 261 4.01 6.21 15.15
N TRP A 262 3.62 5.20 14.41
CA TRP A 262 2.50 4.32 14.72
C TRP A 262 3.01 2.88 14.72
N ALA A 263 2.71 2.15 15.78
CA ALA A 263 3.03 0.74 15.91
C ALA A 263 1.76 -0.07 16.20
N THR A 264 1.78 -1.36 15.86
CA THR A 264 0.67 -2.27 16.15
C THR A 264 0.61 -2.60 17.65
N ASP A 265 -0.56 -3.05 18.14
CA ASP A 265 -0.82 -3.33 19.55
C ASP A 265 0.14 -4.38 20.16
N ALA A 266 0.72 -5.25 19.34
CA ALA A 266 1.70 -6.25 19.78
C ALA A 266 3.08 -5.66 20.11
N ALA A 267 3.36 -4.41 19.71
CA ALA A 267 4.59 -3.73 20.03
C ALA A 267 4.62 -3.30 21.51
N ALA A 268 5.42 -3.98 22.30
CA ALA A 268 5.61 -3.68 23.71
C ALA A 268 6.76 -2.69 23.96
N PHE A 269 7.74 -2.67 23.07
CA PHE A 269 8.89 -1.77 23.12
C PHE A 269 8.96 -0.98 21.84
N THR A 270 9.03 0.35 21.98
CA THR A 270 9.14 1.29 20.86
C THR A 270 10.15 2.36 21.20
N GLU A 271 10.95 2.78 20.22
CA GLU A 271 12.01 3.77 20.42
C GLU A 271 12.37 4.46 19.11
N TRP A 272 12.49 5.78 19.14
CA TRP A 272 13.21 6.54 18.13
C TRP A 272 14.69 6.57 18.44
N GLN A 273 15.53 6.40 17.44
CA GLN A 273 16.98 6.46 17.53
C GLN A 273 17.52 7.50 16.54
N ILE A 274 18.43 8.37 17.03
CA ILE A 274 19.21 9.27 16.18
C ILE A 274 20.66 8.81 16.24
N ALA A 275 21.26 8.57 15.09
CA ALA A 275 22.66 8.15 14.94
C ALA A 275 23.42 9.07 13.99
N THR A 276 24.76 9.01 14.02
CA THR A 276 25.66 9.71 13.11
C THR A 276 26.12 8.81 11.95
N ASP A 277 25.75 7.54 11.96
CA ASP A 277 26.00 6.57 10.90
C ASP A 277 24.72 5.83 10.50
N GLU A 278 24.63 5.41 9.23
CA GLU A 278 23.46 4.75 8.64
C GLU A 278 23.18 3.36 9.24
N GLU A 279 24.20 2.72 9.76
CA GLU A 279 24.11 1.40 10.40
C GLU A 279 23.66 1.47 11.86
N PHE A 280 23.51 2.67 12.42
CA PHE A 280 23.13 2.91 13.83
C PHE A 280 24.08 2.27 14.85
N ASN A 281 25.39 2.28 14.57
CA ASN A 281 26.41 1.86 15.51
C ASN A 281 26.70 2.91 16.58
N ASP A 282 26.55 4.20 16.23
CA ASP A 282 26.77 5.35 17.13
C ASP A 282 25.43 6.10 17.34
N ILE A 283 24.58 5.56 18.23
CA ILE A 283 23.31 6.14 18.61
C ILE A 283 23.57 7.29 19.60
N THR A 284 23.25 8.50 19.21
CA THR A 284 23.46 9.73 19.99
C THR A 284 22.24 10.10 20.84
N LEU A 285 21.05 9.66 20.45
CA LEU A 285 19.79 9.90 21.16
C LEU A 285 18.84 8.72 21.02
N SER A 286 18.16 8.39 22.11
CA SER A 286 17.03 7.46 22.15
C SER A 286 15.83 8.13 22.80
N GLU A 287 14.64 8.03 22.18
CA GLU A 287 13.38 8.61 22.66
C GLU A 287 12.24 7.60 22.54
N GLN A 288 11.53 7.37 23.64
CA GLN A 288 10.47 6.35 23.71
C GLN A 288 9.06 6.88 23.38
N SER A 289 8.91 8.19 23.23
CA SER A 289 7.64 8.78 22.80
C SER A 289 7.33 8.42 21.37
N ALA A 290 6.06 8.16 21.05
CA ALA A 290 5.61 7.95 19.67
C ALA A 290 5.82 9.21 18.80
N ASP A 291 5.59 10.37 19.40
CA ASP A 291 5.78 11.68 18.79
C ASP A 291 6.86 12.45 19.56
N PHE A 292 7.84 12.98 18.86
CA PHE A 292 8.80 13.91 19.44
C PHE A 292 9.32 14.92 18.42
N THR A 293 9.76 16.07 18.95
CA THR A 293 10.37 17.13 18.13
C THR A 293 11.83 17.27 18.54
N TYR A 294 12.71 17.31 17.53
CA TYR A 294 14.14 17.48 17.75
C TYR A 294 14.69 18.64 16.96
N THR A 295 15.54 19.46 17.59
CA THR A 295 16.19 20.60 16.94
C THR A 295 17.64 20.27 16.67
N PHE A 296 18.00 20.09 15.42
CA PHE A 296 19.37 19.86 14.94
C PHE A 296 20.14 21.18 14.99
N ARG A 297 21.13 21.27 15.88
CA ARG A 297 21.96 22.46 16.11
C ARG A 297 23.39 22.31 15.63
N ASP A 298 23.83 21.09 15.39
CA ASP A 298 25.18 20.76 14.95
C ASP A 298 25.20 20.41 13.46
N ALA A 299 26.28 20.80 12.76
CA ALA A 299 26.47 20.43 11.37
C ALA A 299 26.86 18.96 11.26
N GLY A 300 26.34 18.26 10.25
CA GLY A 300 26.60 16.85 10.01
C GLY A 300 25.44 16.14 9.37
N ASN A 301 25.58 14.84 9.21
CA ASN A 301 24.53 13.94 8.76
C ASN A 301 24.00 13.17 9.96
N PHE A 302 22.69 13.12 10.07
CA PHE A 302 21.98 12.40 11.12
C PHE A 302 21.02 11.41 10.49
N PHE A 303 21.02 10.20 11.01
CA PHE A 303 20.14 9.12 10.59
C PHE A 303 19.15 8.84 11.70
N ILE A 304 17.86 8.82 11.36
CA ILE A 304 16.81 8.68 12.34
C ILE A 304 15.93 7.50 11.93
N ARG A 305 15.67 6.57 12.86
CA ARG A 305 14.75 5.46 12.67
C ARG A 305 13.89 5.23 13.90
N PHE A 306 12.75 4.62 13.69
CA PHE A 306 11.91 4.07 14.74
C PHE A 306 12.07 2.56 14.80
N THR A 307 12.09 2.00 16.00
CA THR A 307 12.14 0.57 16.22
C THR A 307 10.93 0.14 17.03
N ALA A 308 10.36 -1.02 16.72
CA ALA A 308 9.27 -1.63 17.48
C ALA A 308 9.53 -3.12 17.65
N ALA A 309 9.30 -3.63 18.88
CA ALA A 309 9.46 -5.05 19.20
C ALA A 309 8.33 -5.53 20.10
N ASN A 310 7.99 -6.82 19.99
CA ASN A 310 7.02 -7.46 20.88
C ASN A 310 7.62 -7.70 22.28
N ALA A 311 6.80 -8.20 23.22
CA ALA A 311 7.16 -8.29 24.64
C ALA A 311 8.35 -9.21 24.94
N ASP A 312 8.58 -10.25 24.17
CA ASP A 312 9.69 -11.20 24.33
C ASP A 312 10.87 -10.92 23.42
N GLY A 313 10.76 -9.90 22.55
CA GLY A 313 11.79 -9.50 21.60
C GLY A 313 11.96 -10.46 20.41
N SER A 314 11.10 -11.45 20.26
CA SER A 314 11.16 -12.42 19.15
C SER A 314 10.83 -11.79 17.80
N CYS A 315 9.95 -10.78 17.79
CA CYS A 315 9.59 -10.03 16.60
C CYS A 315 9.98 -8.56 16.75
N GLN A 316 10.76 -8.08 15.80
CA GLN A 316 11.21 -6.69 15.73
C GLN A 316 11.00 -6.15 14.31
N THR A 317 10.66 -4.86 14.22
CA THR A 317 10.53 -4.14 12.97
C THR A 317 11.12 -2.74 13.06
N TYR A 318 11.38 -2.14 11.92
CA TYR A 318 11.93 -0.79 11.81
C TYR A 318 11.04 0.02 10.89
N GLY A 319 10.84 1.30 11.25
CA GLY A 319 10.27 2.29 10.35
C GLY A 319 11.28 2.75 9.28
N ASP A 320 10.85 3.71 8.46
CA ASP A 320 11.72 4.33 7.46
C ASP A 320 12.93 5.00 8.12
N ILE A 321 14.07 4.96 7.44
CA ILE A 321 15.26 5.70 7.86
C ILE A 321 15.22 7.09 7.22
N TYR A 322 15.21 8.12 8.07
CA TYR A 322 15.31 9.51 7.65
C TYR A 322 16.75 9.99 7.72
N ASN A 323 17.20 10.68 6.70
CA ASN A 323 18.50 11.34 6.67
C ASN A 323 18.31 12.85 6.75
N VAL A 324 18.84 13.48 7.79
CA VAL A 324 18.85 14.93 7.97
C VAL A 324 20.28 15.42 7.86
N SER A 325 20.54 16.27 6.84
CA SER A 325 21.86 16.83 6.57
C SER A 325 21.91 18.33 6.92
N ILE A 326 22.73 18.70 7.88
CA ILE A 326 22.94 20.10 8.29
C ILE A 326 24.27 20.58 7.72
N GLY A 327 24.17 21.59 6.85
CA GLY A 327 25.35 22.15 6.18
C GLY A 327 26.24 22.97 7.11
N GLU A 328 27.54 23.06 6.77
CA GLU A 328 28.52 23.91 7.46
C GLU A 328 28.07 25.39 7.48
N SER A 329 28.51 26.10 8.51
CA SER A 329 28.14 27.50 8.70
C SER A 329 28.79 28.44 7.67
N ARG A 330 28.04 29.47 7.28
CA ARG A 330 28.52 30.58 6.48
C ARG A 330 27.92 31.87 7.01
N LEU A 331 28.71 32.97 6.95
CA LEU A 331 28.25 34.28 7.32
C LEU A 331 28.97 35.31 6.46
N SER A 332 28.22 36.15 5.76
CA SER A 332 28.75 37.23 4.95
C SER A 332 27.91 38.52 5.14
N CYS A 333 28.59 39.65 5.09
CA CYS A 333 28.00 40.95 5.33
C CYS A 333 28.05 41.81 4.06
N PRO A 334 26.95 42.42 3.60
CA PRO A 334 27.00 43.38 2.52
C PRO A 334 27.68 44.69 3.00
N ASN A 335 28.35 45.38 2.11
CA ASN A 335 29.06 46.63 2.42
C ASN A 335 28.23 47.90 2.20
N ALA A 336 27.02 47.77 1.66
CA ALA A 336 26.14 48.92 1.37
C ALA A 336 24.67 48.51 1.31
N PHE A 337 23.80 49.48 1.58
CA PHE A 337 22.35 49.37 1.33
C PHE A 337 21.74 50.74 1.09
N SER A 338 20.48 50.83 0.62
CA SER A 338 19.84 52.06 0.18
C SER A 338 18.43 52.23 0.77
N PRO A 339 18.31 52.48 2.10
CA PRO A 339 17.00 52.53 2.76
C PRO A 339 16.14 53.69 2.25
N GLY A 340 14.90 53.37 1.80
CA GLY A 340 13.91 54.31 1.32
C GLY A 340 14.18 54.90 -0.06
N ASP A 341 15.05 54.31 -0.88
CA ASP A 341 15.31 54.74 -2.26
C ASP A 341 14.44 53.97 -3.28
N SER A 342 14.20 52.70 -3.04
CA SER A 342 13.33 51.82 -3.84
C SER A 342 12.60 50.88 -2.90
N GLU A 343 11.29 50.99 -2.79
CA GLU A 343 10.47 50.21 -1.85
C GLU A 343 10.67 48.69 -2.05
N GLY A 344 11.06 48.01 -0.97
CA GLY A 344 11.29 46.54 -0.94
C GLY A 344 12.64 46.10 -1.50
N VAL A 345 13.52 47.01 -1.98
CA VAL A 345 14.82 46.61 -2.56
C VAL A 345 15.96 47.30 -1.80
N ASN A 346 16.82 46.49 -1.16
CA ASN A 346 17.96 46.96 -0.36
C ASN A 346 17.59 47.96 0.75
N ASP A 347 16.37 47.90 1.27
CA ASP A 347 15.87 48.75 2.34
C ASP A 347 16.42 48.42 3.72
N GLU A 348 16.96 47.20 3.88
CA GLU A 348 17.59 46.74 5.09
C GLU A 348 19.00 46.19 4.83
N TRP A 349 19.91 46.49 5.75
CA TRP A 349 21.19 45.82 5.79
C TRP A 349 21.04 44.49 6.51
N LYS A 350 21.11 43.38 5.76
CA LYS A 350 20.99 41.99 6.25
C LYS A 350 22.25 41.21 5.94
N VAL A 351 22.71 40.42 6.89
CA VAL A 351 23.75 39.42 6.65
C VAL A 351 23.18 38.27 5.79
N SER A 352 24.00 37.67 4.95
CA SER A 352 23.67 36.36 4.35
C SER A 352 24.30 35.27 5.18
N TYR A 353 23.52 34.29 5.58
CA TYR A 353 23.97 33.29 6.52
C TYR A 353 23.48 31.87 6.19
N ARG A 354 24.13 30.88 6.76
CA ARG A 354 23.73 29.47 6.81
C ARG A 354 24.24 28.88 8.12
N SER A 355 23.42 28.07 8.80
CA SER A 355 23.76 27.32 10.00
C SER A 355 24.45 28.16 11.09
N ILE A 356 23.89 29.32 11.38
CA ILE A 356 24.32 30.20 12.48
C ILE A 356 23.40 29.96 13.66
N VAL A 357 23.96 29.44 14.76
CA VAL A 357 23.21 29.02 15.97
C VAL A 357 23.28 30.06 17.10
N GLU A 358 24.27 30.95 17.07
CA GLU A 358 24.36 32.10 17.97
C GLU A 358 24.76 33.31 17.15
N PHE A 359 24.11 34.47 17.38
CA PHE A 359 24.35 35.69 16.63
C PHE A 359 24.14 36.90 17.49
N GLU A 360 25.13 37.82 17.47
CA GLU A 360 25.05 39.14 18.06
C GLU A 360 25.73 40.14 17.12
N CYS A 361 25.00 41.19 16.69
CA CYS A 361 25.49 42.24 15.85
C CYS A 361 25.18 43.59 16.46
N HIS A 362 26.19 44.45 16.54
CA HIS A 362 26.05 45.82 16.97
C HIS A 362 26.47 46.76 15.85
N ILE A 363 25.65 47.81 15.60
CA ILE A 363 25.89 48.83 14.57
C ILE A 363 26.13 50.17 15.24
N PHE A 364 27.20 50.85 14.78
CA PHE A 364 27.69 52.10 15.37
C PHE A 364 27.83 53.19 14.30
N ASN A 365 27.72 54.44 14.73
CA ASN A 365 28.15 55.56 13.91
C ASN A 365 29.66 55.80 14.07
N ARG A 366 30.23 56.75 13.32
CA ARG A 366 31.65 57.13 13.35
C ARG A 366 32.15 57.61 14.71
N TRP A 367 31.28 58.01 15.61
CA TRP A 367 31.64 58.44 16.97
C TRP A 367 31.52 57.34 18.02
N GLY A 368 31.26 56.09 17.60
CA GLY A 368 31.12 54.95 18.49
C GLY A 368 29.75 54.86 19.19
N VAL A 369 28.77 55.68 18.80
CA VAL A 369 27.43 55.55 19.36
C VAL A 369 26.72 54.38 18.75
N LYS A 370 26.23 53.45 19.59
CA LYS A 370 25.47 52.24 19.16
C LYS A 370 24.09 52.68 18.68
N LEU A 371 23.76 52.32 17.44
CA LEU A 371 22.52 52.65 16.76
C LEU A 371 21.51 51.49 16.78
N ALA A 372 22.00 50.26 16.59
CA ALA A 372 21.18 49.05 16.57
C ALA A 372 21.91 47.86 17.18
N SER A 373 21.13 46.88 17.64
CA SER A 373 21.59 45.57 18.06
C SER A 373 20.65 44.55 17.45
N LEU A 374 21.23 43.51 16.81
CA LEU A 374 20.51 42.40 16.22
C LEU A 374 21.00 41.11 16.90
N THR A 375 20.08 40.26 17.34
CA THR A 375 20.35 38.96 17.99
C THR A 375 19.90 37.77 17.14
N ASP A 376 19.28 38.05 16.00
CA ASP A 376 18.82 37.08 15.04
C ASP A 376 19.36 37.45 13.65
N PRO A 377 20.09 36.56 12.97
CA PRO A 377 20.67 36.84 11.66
C PRO A 377 19.62 37.02 10.55
N SER A 378 18.37 36.56 10.75
CA SER A 378 17.29 36.74 9.79
C SER A 378 16.81 38.20 9.69
N HIS A 379 17.02 39.00 10.74
CA HIS A 379 16.63 40.38 10.79
C HIS A 379 17.74 41.30 10.26
N GLY A 380 17.32 42.45 9.70
CA GLY A 380 18.20 43.46 9.20
C GLY A 380 18.08 44.80 9.97
N TRP A 381 18.99 45.73 9.67
CA TRP A 381 18.89 47.10 10.11
C TRP A 381 18.31 47.98 8.99
N ASP A 382 17.20 48.66 9.27
CA ASP A 382 16.46 49.50 8.35
C ASP A 382 17.06 50.93 8.17
N GLY A 383 18.25 51.16 8.69
CA GLY A 383 18.91 52.46 8.62
C GLY A 383 18.29 53.52 9.54
N ARG A 384 17.51 53.11 10.56
CA ARG A 384 16.89 54.08 11.49
C ARG A 384 17.57 54.07 12.87
N TYR A 385 17.58 55.25 13.47
CA TYR A 385 17.91 55.46 14.86
C TYR A 385 16.82 56.28 15.54
N LYS A 386 16.23 55.77 16.60
CA LYS A 386 15.11 56.41 17.32
C LYS A 386 13.95 56.78 16.37
N GLY A 387 13.64 55.93 15.41
CA GLY A 387 12.53 56.12 14.46
C GLY A 387 12.81 57.00 13.25
N ARG A 388 14.01 57.60 13.15
CA ARG A 388 14.40 58.47 12.03
C ARG A 388 15.50 57.84 11.20
N LEU A 389 15.40 57.95 9.88
CA LEU A 389 16.48 57.54 8.99
C LEU A 389 17.75 58.34 9.30
N VAL A 390 18.86 57.61 9.39
CA VAL A 390 20.17 58.21 9.58
C VAL A 390 20.69 58.84 8.27
N ASP A 391 21.67 59.72 8.33
CA ASP A 391 22.26 60.40 7.16
C ASP A 391 23.02 59.39 6.26
N PRO A 392 23.09 59.61 4.93
CA PRO A 392 24.00 58.90 4.06
C PRO A 392 25.45 58.98 4.53
N GLY A 393 26.18 57.86 4.43
CA GLY A 393 27.58 57.79 4.86
C GLY A 393 27.97 56.42 5.41
N ALA A 394 29.15 56.39 6.05
CA ALA A 394 29.70 55.18 6.60
C ALA A 394 29.29 54.95 8.06
N TYR A 395 28.84 53.75 8.34
CA TYR A 395 28.54 53.18 9.65
C TYR A 395 29.39 51.93 9.85
N TYR A 396 29.44 51.39 11.05
CA TYR A 396 30.32 50.27 11.38
C TYR A 396 29.54 49.18 12.11
N TYR A 397 29.88 47.95 11.82
CA TYR A 397 29.31 46.81 12.53
C TYR A 397 30.38 45.97 13.25
N VAL A 398 29.96 45.33 14.31
CA VAL A 398 30.72 44.30 15.01
C VAL A 398 29.80 43.11 15.20
N ILE A 399 30.22 41.93 14.74
CA ILE A 399 29.46 40.70 14.86
C ILE A 399 30.26 39.67 15.65
N LYS A 400 29.59 39.00 16.61
CA LYS A 400 30.01 37.77 17.22
C LYS A 400 28.97 36.73 16.90
N ALA A 401 29.39 35.59 16.30
CA ALA A 401 28.50 34.51 15.97
C ALA A 401 29.17 33.16 16.12
N ARG A 402 28.36 32.13 16.30
CA ARG A 402 28.81 30.74 16.28
C ARG A 402 28.02 29.93 15.28
N GLY A 403 28.72 29.17 14.46
CA GLY A 403 28.14 28.22 13.50
C GLY A 403 27.83 26.86 14.14
N ALA A 404 26.96 26.10 13.48
CA ALA A 404 26.64 24.72 13.83
C ALA A 404 27.86 23.77 13.75
N ASP A 405 28.83 24.11 12.91
CA ASP A 405 30.13 23.42 12.79
C ASP A 405 31.16 23.83 13.87
N GLY A 406 30.72 24.58 14.89
CA GLY A 406 31.55 25.10 15.97
C GLY A 406 32.41 26.30 15.58
N ARG A 407 32.39 26.75 14.32
CA ARG A 407 33.17 27.90 13.84
C ARG A 407 32.69 29.17 14.52
N ARG A 408 33.66 29.96 15.02
CA ARG A 408 33.42 31.28 15.63
C ARG A 408 33.70 32.41 14.64
N TYR A 409 32.78 33.31 14.53
CA TYR A 409 32.86 34.52 13.69
C TYR A 409 33.02 35.73 14.58
N ASN A 410 34.10 36.47 14.37
CA ASN A 410 34.35 37.78 14.95
C ASN A 410 34.61 38.73 13.78
N LEU A 411 33.54 39.37 13.28
CA LEU A 411 33.59 40.18 12.09
C LEU A 411 33.42 41.66 12.47
N GLY A 412 34.07 42.54 11.75
CA GLY A 412 33.88 43.96 11.81
C GLY A 412 34.10 44.59 10.45
N GLY A 413 33.35 45.59 10.13
CA GLY A 413 33.44 46.29 8.84
C GLY A 413 32.60 47.56 8.79
N ASP A 414 32.53 48.13 7.60
CA ASP A 414 31.74 49.30 7.31
C ASP A 414 30.45 48.96 6.57
N ILE A 415 29.45 49.82 6.79
CA ILE A 415 28.15 49.80 6.11
C ILE A 415 27.99 51.15 5.45
N ASN A 416 27.88 51.20 4.13
CA ASN A 416 27.68 52.43 3.39
C ASN A 416 26.19 52.63 3.08
N ILE A 417 25.57 53.64 3.65
CA ILE A 417 24.24 54.07 3.30
C ILE A 417 24.29 54.92 2.05
N ILE A 418 23.73 54.43 0.96
CA ILE A 418 23.64 55.11 -0.33
C ILE A 418 22.20 55.58 -0.50
N ARG A 419 22.02 56.89 -0.71
CA ARG A 419 20.71 57.48 -0.96
C ARG A 419 20.82 58.53 -2.03
N ARG A 420 19.93 58.55 -3.02
CA ARG A 420 19.84 59.62 -4.02
C ARG A 420 19.46 60.92 -3.31
N LYS A 421 20.18 61.99 -3.57
CA LYS A 421 19.71 63.34 -3.17
C LYS A 421 18.45 63.59 -3.98
N ARG A 422 17.33 63.73 -3.30
CA ARG A 422 16.12 64.29 -3.86
C ARG A 422 16.30 65.84 -4.03
#